data_1416fd88271755f9d5f58b053209e2cd
#
_entry.id   1416fd88271755f9d5f58b053209e2cd
#
_cell.length_a   1.000
_cell.length_b   1.000
_cell.length_c   1.000
_cell.angle_alpha   90.00
_cell.angle_beta   90.00
_cell.angle_gamma   90.00
#
_symmetry.space_group_name_H-M   'P 1'
#
loop_
_entity.id
_entity.type
_entity.pdbx_description
1 polymer ?
#
loop_
_entity_poly.entity_id
_entity_poly.type
_entity_poly.pdbx_seq_one_letter_code
_entity_poly.pdbx_strand_id
1 'polypeptide(L)'
;MATLEKAKIINLNKNSDNTYNVLFNPKEYSVQKSVQWEPHKAPGLDTPEQEFTSGNPALLSVELFFDSYEEKKDLNKVDGANPKAIYGLALRDPETHAPPLVMFSWGSFTFTGVVESLTLRYTMFLPDGKPCRAVANLQIKEYKTAKDQTEQNPNESPDHTKRRTLKMGETLALIAHEEYDDPGEWRRIADANGIMDPRDVKPGTVLTLPPIL
;
A
#
# COMPACT_ATOMS: atom_id res chain seq x y z
N MET A 1 31.63 -3.67 -13.69
CA MET A 1 30.82 -2.58 -14.27
C MET A 1 29.38 -2.83 -13.83
N ALA A 2 28.70 -1.85 -13.24
CA ALA A 2 27.31 -1.99 -12.90
C ALA A 2 26.49 -2.04 -14.21
N THR A 3 25.68 -3.07 -14.40
CA THR A 3 24.76 -3.16 -15.55
C THR A 3 23.64 -2.14 -15.34
N LEU A 4 23.33 -1.37 -16.38
CA LEU A 4 22.21 -0.42 -16.33
C LEU A 4 20.91 -1.20 -16.16
N GLU A 5 20.28 -1.06 -15.00
CA GLU A 5 18.96 -1.66 -14.75
C GLU A 5 17.85 -0.77 -15.31
N LYS A 6 16.99 -1.36 -16.14
CA LYS A 6 15.87 -0.65 -16.73
C LYS A 6 14.65 -0.73 -15.82
N ALA A 7 13.93 0.37 -15.73
CA ALA A 7 12.62 0.37 -15.14
C ALA A 7 11.65 -0.48 -15.98
N LYS A 8 10.68 -1.09 -15.32
CA LYS A 8 9.70 -1.98 -15.95
C LYS A 8 8.32 -1.81 -15.28
N ILE A 9 7.29 -2.04 -16.07
CA ILE A 9 5.92 -2.12 -15.62
C ILE A 9 5.47 -3.55 -15.84
N ILE A 10 4.91 -4.19 -14.81
CA ILE A 10 4.47 -5.58 -14.86
C ILE A 10 2.95 -5.59 -14.65
N ASN A 11 2.22 -6.25 -15.56
CA ASN A 11 0.80 -6.50 -15.39
C ASN A 11 0.62 -7.77 -14.55
N LEU A 12 0.09 -7.68 -13.36
CA LEU A 12 -0.03 -8.80 -12.41
C LEU A 12 -1.24 -9.71 -12.69
N ASN A 13 -2.17 -9.29 -13.54
CA ASN A 13 -3.38 -10.07 -13.84
C ASN A 13 -3.19 -11.12 -14.97
N LYS A 14 -2.08 -11.07 -15.71
CA LYS A 14 -1.81 -11.99 -16.83
C LYS A 14 -0.74 -13.01 -16.48
N ASN A 15 -0.93 -14.23 -16.91
CA ASN A 15 -0.05 -15.37 -16.59
C ASN A 15 1.19 -15.52 -17.48
N SER A 16 1.36 -14.72 -18.54
CA SER A 16 2.51 -14.78 -19.46
C SER A 16 2.78 -13.42 -20.13
N ASP A 17 4.07 -13.12 -20.37
CA ASP A 17 4.61 -11.92 -21.06
C ASP A 17 3.99 -10.57 -20.65
N ASN A 18 4.05 -10.30 -19.36
CA ASN A 18 3.37 -9.17 -18.75
C ASN A 18 4.31 -8.02 -18.40
N THR A 19 5.57 -8.12 -18.80
CA THR A 19 6.61 -7.15 -18.46
C THR A 19 6.85 -6.20 -19.60
N TYR A 20 6.61 -4.93 -19.35
CA TYR A 20 6.88 -3.83 -20.27
C TYR A 20 8.15 -3.11 -19.82
N ASN A 21 9.28 -3.44 -20.45
CA ASN A 21 10.53 -2.73 -20.18
C ASN A 21 10.47 -1.33 -20.80
N VAL A 22 10.75 -0.29 -20.02
CA VAL A 22 10.75 1.08 -20.55
C VAL A 22 11.88 1.27 -21.56
N LEU A 23 11.63 2.06 -22.59
CA LEU A 23 12.63 2.34 -23.61
C LEU A 23 13.80 3.15 -23.03
N PHE A 24 13.48 4.19 -22.28
CA PHE A 24 14.41 5.03 -21.51
C PHE A 24 13.97 5.04 -20.04
N ASN A 25 14.94 4.95 -19.13
CA ASN A 25 14.65 5.09 -17.72
C ASN A 25 14.06 6.48 -17.44
N PRO A 26 13.05 6.59 -16.56
CA PRO A 26 12.51 7.87 -16.17
C PRO A 26 13.60 8.73 -15.51
N LYS A 27 13.52 10.04 -15.66
CA LYS A 27 14.45 10.98 -14.98
C LYS A 27 14.22 10.99 -13.49
N GLU A 28 12.94 10.88 -13.10
CA GLU A 28 12.50 10.90 -11.71
C GLU A 28 11.17 10.16 -11.58
N TYR A 29 10.85 9.79 -10.38
CA TYR A 29 9.52 9.39 -9.95
C TYR A 29 9.21 10.04 -8.61
N SER A 30 7.94 10.27 -8.33
CA SER A 30 7.50 10.80 -7.03
C SER A 30 6.44 9.89 -6.42
N VAL A 31 6.52 9.72 -5.09
CA VAL A 31 5.51 9.01 -4.31
C VAL A 31 4.89 9.98 -3.33
N GLN A 32 3.58 10.20 -3.47
CA GLN A 32 2.81 11.06 -2.59
C GLN A 32 1.96 10.18 -1.67
N LYS A 33 2.05 10.44 -0.36
CA LYS A 33 1.18 9.83 0.67
C LYS A 33 0.51 10.95 1.44
N SER A 34 -0.80 10.90 1.56
CA SER A 34 -1.58 11.83 2.36
C SER A 34 -2.29 11.11 3.50
N VAL A 35 -2.49 11.83 4.59
CA VAL A 35 -3.13 11.35 5.81
C VAL A 35 -4.21 12.36 6.18
N GLN A 36 -5.38 11.86 6.58
CA GLN A 36 -6.48 12.72 7.01
C GLN A 36 -6.51 12.81 8.52
N TRP A 37 -6.59 14.05 9.00
CA TRP A 37 -6.70 14.40 10.41
C TRP A 37 -7.95 15.27 10.61
N GLU A 38 -8.75 14.94 11.61
CA GLU A 38 -9.90 15.76 12.00
C GLU A 38 -9.61 16.50 13.30
N PRO A 39 -9.95 17.80 13.37
CA PRO A 39 -9.77 18.59 14.58
C PRO A 39 -10.88 18.24 15.59
N HIS A 40 -10.51 17.66 16.73
CA HIS A 40 -11.43 17.46 17.85
C HIS A 40 -11.50 18.72 18.71
N LYS A 41 -12.66 19.38 18.72
CA LYS A 41 -12.88 20.63 19.49
C LYS A 41 -13.33 20.27 20.91
N ALA A 42 -12.46 20.44 21.88
CA ALA A 42 -12.81 20.36 23.29
C ALA A 42 -12.98 21.78 23.89
N PRO A 43 -14.04 22.04 24.66
CA PRO A 43 -14.22 23.31 25.34
C PRO A 43 -13.04 23.62 26.28
N GLY A 44 -12.43 24.84 26.16
CA GLY A 44 -11.32 25.27 27.00
C GLY A 44 -9.92 25.05 26.44
N LEU A 45 -9.78 24.53 25.24
CA LEU A 45 -8.50 24.43 24.53
C LEU A 45 -8.39 25.54 23.48
N ASP A 46 -7.28 26.26 23.47
CA ASP A 46 -6.99 27.31 22.47
C ASP A 46 -6.69 26.71 21.08
N THR A 47 -6.18 25.46 21.04
CA THR A 47 -5.88 24.74 19.82
C THR A 47 -6.62 23.39 19.84
N PRO A 48 -7.38 23.04 18.78
CA PRO A 48 -8.04 21.73 18.70
C PRO A 48 -7.02 20.61 18.63
N GLU A 49 -7.31 19.52 19.32
CA GLU A 49 -6.54 18.29 19.21
C GLU A 49 -6.80 17.64 17.84
N GLN A 50 -5.75 17.11 17.20
CA GLN A 50 -5.86 16.45 15.88
C GLN A 50 -6.01 14.95 16.08
N GLU A 51 -7.12 14.40 15.62
CA GLU A 51 -7.40 12.98 15.66
C GLU A 51 -7.13 12.35 14.27
N PHE A 52 -6.39 11.22 14.25
CA PHE A 52 -6.14 10.49 13.01
C PHE A 52 -7.41 9.77 12.56
N THR A 53 -7.88 10.10 11.34
CA THR A 53 -9.10 9.49 10.79
C THR A 53 -8.77 8.35 9.84
N SER A 54 -7.90 8.60 8.85
CA SER A 54 -7.56 7.58 7.85
C SER A 54 -6.27 7.92 7.07
N GLY A 55 -5.63 6.89 6.52
CA GLY A 55 -4.56 7.02 5.54
C GLY A 55 -5.12 6.85 4.12
N ASN A 56 -4.86 7.81 3.23
CA ASN A 56 -5.18 7.63 1.81
C ASN A 56 -4.16 6.69 1.14
N PRO A 57 -4.55 5.96 0.08
CA PRO A 57 -3.59 5.23 -0.76
C PRO A 57 -2.45 6.14 -1.24
N ALA A 58 -1.23 5.61 -1.35
CA ALA A 58 -0.13 6.35 -1.95
C ALA A 58 -0.35 6.49 -3.46
N LEU A 59 0.20 7.55 -4.05
CA LEU A 59 0.16 7.84 -5.48
C LEU A 59 1.60 7.90 -6.01
N LEU A 60 1.95 7.02 -6.94
CA LEU A 60 3.19 7.07 -7.70
C LEU A 60 2.95 7.84 -8.99
N SER A 61 3.77 8.88 -9.24
CA SER A 61 3.78 9.61 -10.51
C SER A 61 5.11 9.40 -11.19
N VAL A 62 5.09 9.01 -12.47
CA VAL A 62 6.27 8.78 -13.29
C VAL A 62 6.04 9.25 -14.72
N GLU A 63 7.06 9.91 -15.29
CA GLU A 63 7.09 10.31 -16.70
C GLU A 63 7.92 9.31 -17.50
N LEU A 64 7.33 8.73 -18.52
CA LEU A 64 7.96 7.79 -19.44
C LEU A 64 8.17 8.45 -20.80
N PHE A 65 9.40 8.38 -21.32
CA PHE A 65 9.77 8.91 -22.61
C PHE A 65 9.92 7.79 -23.63
N PHE A 66 9.39 8.02 -24.82
CA PHE A 66 9.44 7.08 -25.95
C PHE A 66 9.98 7.79 -27.19
N ASP A 67 10.93 7.16 -27.84
CA ASP A 67 11.52 7.65 -29.10
C ASP A 67 11.92 6.47 -29.98
N SER A 68 11.46 6.48 -31.22
CA SER A 68 11.78 5.52 -32.28
C SER A 68 12.24 6.21 -33.56
N TYR A 69 12.61 7.50 -33.46
CA TYR A 69 12.95 8.32 -34.62
C TYR A 69 14.16 7.78 -35.42
N GLU A 70 15.20 7.34 -34.73
CA GLU A 70 16.40 6.78 -35.37
C GLU A 70 16.08 5.49 -36.14
N GLU A 71 15.18 4.66 -35.61
CA GLU A 71 14.75 3.43 -36.27
C GLU A 71 13.71 3.66 -37.38
N LYS A 72 13.21 4.89 -37.54
CA LYS A 72 12.12 5.26 -38.47
C LYS A 72 10.89 4.34 -38.38
N LYS A 73 10.58 3.87 -37.18
CA LYS A 73 9.47 2.97 -36.91
C LYS A 73 8.30 3.72 -36.27
N ASP A 74 7.10 3.18 -36.49
CA ASP A 74 5.93 3.56 -35.73
C ASP A 74 6.12 3.21 -34.25
N LEU A 75 6.05 4.21 -33.39
CA LEU A 75 6.27 4.08 -31.96
C LEU A 75 5.35 3.03 -31.30
N ASN A 76 4.12 2.90 -31.80
CA ASN A 76 3.13 1.95 -31.29
C ASN A 76 3.42 0.49 -31.70
N LYS A 77 4.43 0.24 -32.53
CA LYS A 77 4.87 -1.08 -32.99
C LYS A 77 6.25 -1.47 -32.44
N VAL A 78 6.81 -0.66 -31.56
CA VAL A 78 8.07 -0.99 -30.88
C VAL A 78 7.79 -2.03 -29.80
N ASP A 79 8.65 -3.03 -29.70
CA ASP A 79 8.53 -4.09 -28.68
C ASP A 79 8.73 -3.55 -27.26
N GLY A 80 8.06 -4.14 -26.30
CA GLY A 80 8.14 -3.75 -24.89
C GLY A 80 7.16 -2.63 -24.52
N ALA A 81 7.61 -1.71 -23.65
CA ALA A 81 6.78 -0.58 -23.23
C ALA A 81 6.66 0.46 -24.35
N ASN A 82 5.62 0.38 -25.10
CA ASN A 82 5.23 1.40 -26.07
C ASN A 82 3.95 2.14 -25.62
N PRO A 83 3.63 3.32 -26.17
CA PRO A 83 2.45 4.10 -25.74
C PRO A 83 1.13 3.32 -25.78
N LYS A 84 0.94 2.46 -26.81
CA LYS A 84 -0.26 1.63 -26.94
C LYS A 84 -0.36 0.56 -25.86
N ALA A 85 0.76 -0.10 -25.53
CA ALA A 85 0.83 -1.11 -24.47
C ALA A 85 0.54 -0.49 -23.11
N ILE A 86 1.15 0.67 -22.81
CA ILE A 86 0.89 1.42 -21.57
C ILE A 86 -0.56 1.89 -21.49
N TYR A 87 -1.14 2.37 -22.60
CA TYR A 87 -2.55 2.74 -22.65
C TYR A 87 -3.46 1.56 -22.34
N GLY A 88 -3.10 0.36 -22.80
CA GLY A 88 -3.82 -0.88 -22.49
C GLY A 88 -3.93 -1.19 -21.00
N LEU A 89 -2.96 -0.75 -20.18
CA LEU A 89 -2.98 -0.93 -18.73
C LEU A 89 -4.01 -0.03 -18.01
N ALA A 90 -4.47 1.03 -18.66
CA ALA A 90 -5.53 1.90 -18.15
C ALA A 90 -6.94 1.46 -18.61
N LEU A 91 -7.03 0.46 -19.49
CA LEU A 91 -8.29 -0.03 -20.00
C LEU A 91 -8.84 -1.18 -19.15
N ARG A 92 -10.15 -1.33 -19.20
CA ARG A 92 -10.84 -2.47 -18.58
C ARG A 92 -10.44 -3.78 -19.27
N ASP A 93 -9.97 -4.73 -18.51
CA ASP A 93 -9.75 -6.09 -18.97
C ASP A 93 -11.11 -6.82 -19.07
N PRO A 94 -11.40 -7.48 -20.22
CA PRO A 94 -12.67 -8.19 -20.41
C PRO A 94 -12.93 -9.33 -19.41
N GLU A 95 -11.87 -10.00 -18.92
CA GLU A 95 -11.99 -11.13 -18.01
C GLU A 95 -12.24 -10.71 -16.58
N THR A 96 -11.49 -9.71 -16.11
CA THR A 96 -11.59 -9.23 -14.72
C THR A 96 -12.60 -8.09 -14.53
N HIS A 97 -13.10 -7.54 -15.63
CA HIS A 97 -14.01 -6.40 -15.66
C HIS A 97 -13.49 -5.13 -14.96
N ALA A 98 -12.19 -5.03 -14.78
CA ALA A 98 -11.48 -3.90 -14.16
C ALA A 98 -10.15 -3.65 -14.86
N PRO A 99 -9.53 -2.44 -14.72
CA PRO A 99 -8.15 -2.24 -15.12
C PRO A 99 -7.22 -3.21 -14.36
N PRO A 100 -6.14 -3.71 -15.00
CA PRO A 100 -5.25 -4.66 -14.37
C PRO A 100 -4.48 -4.05 -13.19
N LEU A 101 -4.15 -4.89 -12.23
CA LEU A 101 -3.18 -4.57 -11.19
C LEU A 101 -1.78 -4.52 -11.83
N VAL A 102 -1.04 -3.45 -11.59
CA VAL A 102 0.29 -3.23 -12.16
C VAL A 102 1.33 -3.06 -11.06
N MET A 103 2.56 -3.47 -11.36
CA MET A 103 3.72 -3.21 -10.51
C MET A 103 4.76 -2.42 -11.31
N PHE A 104 5.09 -1.22 -10.85
CA PHE A 104 6.26 -0.50 -11.31
C PHE A 104 7.49 -0.97 -10.53
N SER A 105 8.58 -1.29 -11.22
CA SER A 105 9.82 -1.77 -10.61
C SER A 105 11.03 -1.11 -11.25
N TRP A 106 11.93 -0.57 -10.42
CA TRP A 106 13.20 -0.02 -10.86
C TRP A 106 14.27 -0.20 -9.78
N GLY A 107 15.23 -1.07 -10.05
CA GLY A 107 16.20 -1.48 -9.04
C GLY A 107 15.52 -2.18 -7.85
N SER A 108 15.81 -1.74 -6.66
CA SER A 108 15.17 -2.22 -5.44
C SER A 108 13.79 -1.61 -5.17
N PHE A 109 13.40 -0.57 -5.91
CA PHE A 109 12.10 0.07 -5.73
C PHE A 109 11.01 -0.70 -6.47
N THR A 110 9.93 -1.01 -5.76
CA THR A 110 8.71 -1.62 -6.31
C THR A 110 7.49 -0.90 -5.79
N PHE A 111 6.51 -0.69 -6.65
CA PHE A 111 5.24 -0.06 -6.29
C PHE A 111 4.09 -0.78 -6.99
N THR A 112 3.15 -1.32 -6.21
CA THR A 112 2.01 -2.07 -6.72
C THR A 112 0.74 -1.24 -6.60
N GLY A 113 -0.05 -1.20 -7.67
CA GLY A 113 -1.28 -0.42 -7.70
C GLY A 113 -2.07 -0.59 -8.99
N VAL A 114 -3.03 0.30 -9.16
CA VAL A 114 -3.85 0.41 -10.37
C VAL A 114 -3.55 1.74 -11.07
N VAL A 115 -3.64 1.76 -12.39
CA VAL A 115 -3.50 3.02 -13.14
C VAL A 115 -4.69 3.92 -12.82
N GLU A 116 -4.42 5.05 -12.14
CA GLU A 116 -5.44 6.06 -11.82
C GLU A 116 -5.62 7.05 -12.96
N SER A 117 -4.51 7.50 -13.54
CA SER A 117 -4.54 8.37 -14.72
C SER A 117 -3.35 8.12 -15.63
N LEU A 118 -3.57 8.33 -16.92
CA LEU A 118 -2.56 8.26 -17.96
C LEU A 118 -2.78 9.35 -18.99
N THR A 119 -1.77 10.21 -19.16
CA THR A 119 -1.76 11.23 -20.21
C THR A 119 -0.68 10.90 -21.22
N LEU A 120 -1.07 10.62 -22.46
CA LEU A 120 -0.17 10.41 -23.59
C LEU A 120 -0.09 11.67 -24.46
N ARG A 121 1.12 12.17 -24.68
CA ARG A 121 1.38 13.31 -25.56
C ARG A 121 2.37 12.91 -26.63
N TYR A 122 1.91 12.88 -27.88
CA TYR A 122 2.74 12.62 -29.05
C TYR A 122 3.37 13.95 -29.53
N THR A 123 4.69 13.98 -29.61
CA THR A 123 5.45 15.22 -29.83
C THR A 123 6.20 15.26 -31.17
N MET A 124 6.34 14.11 -31.85
CA MET A 124 7.02 14.03 -33.13
C MET A 124 6.40 12.94 -34.01
N PHE A 125 6.34 13.21 -35.32
CA PHE A 125 5.76 12.33 -36.34
C PHE A 125 6.72 12.13 -37.49
N LEU A 126 6.67 10.97 -38.11
CA LEU A 126 7.33 10.69 -39.39
C LEU A 126 6.60 11.38 -40.53
N PRO A 127 7.24 11.53 -41.70
CA PRO A 127 6.59 12.15 -42.88
C PRO A 127 5.29 11.45 -43.33
N ASP A 128 5.12 10.19 -43.00
CA ASP A 128 3.93 9.39 -43.27
C ASP A 128 2.83 9.55 -42.19
N GLY A 129 3.00 10.45 -41.24
CA GLY A 129 2.05 10.74 -40.14
C GLY A 129 2.09 9.79 -38.99
N LYS A 130 2.98 8.80 -38.97
CA LYS A 130 3.13 7.89 -37.82
C LYS A 130 3.88 8.56 -36.70
N PRO A 131 3.44 8.39 -35.41
CA PRO A 131 4.16 8.95 -34.28
C PRO A 131 5.48 8.23 -34.07
N CYS A 132 6.55 8.98 -33.82
CA CYS A 132 7.88 8.45 -33.50
C CYS A 132 8.43 8.94 -32.15
N ARG A 133 7.74 9.91 -31.50
CA ARG A 133 8.11 10.35 -30.15
C ARG A 133 6.86 10.65 -29.32
N ALA A 134 6.87 10.20 -28.08
CA ALA A 134 5.79 10.47 -27.12
C ALA A 134 6.33 10.58 -25.69
N VAL A 135 5.52 11.24 -24.86
CA VAL A 135 5.70 11.31 -23.40
C VAL A 135 4.43 10.80 -22.76
N ALA A 136 4.57 9.89 -21.80
CA ALA A 136 3.46 9.39 -21.00
C ALA A 136 3.65 9.83 -19.54
N ASN A 137 2.69 10.58 -19.01
CA ASN A 137 2.58 10.83 -17.59
C ASN A 137 1.64 9.78 -17.01
N LEU A 138 2.20 8.87 -16.19
CA LEU A 138 1.52 7.74 -15.59
C LEU A 138 1.38 7.97 -14.10
N GLN A 139 0.16 7.85 -13.59
CA GLN A 139 -0.14 7.86 -12.16
C GLN A 139 -0.70 6.50 -11.75
N ILE A 140 -0.04 5.89 -10.77
CA ILE A 140 -0.43 4.59 -10.21
C ILE A 140 -0.84 4.82 -8.75
N LYS A 141 -2.08 4.45 -8.43
CA LYS A 141 -2.62 4.50 -7.08
C LYS A 141 -2.35 3.17 -6.36
N GLU A 142 -1.78 3.26 -5.18
CA GLU A 142 -1.47 2.11 -4.34
C GLU A 142 -2.70 1.21 -4.15
N TYR A 143 -2.52 -0.07 -4.39
CA TYR A 143 -3.52 -1.08 -4.10
C TYR A 143 -2.97 -2.06 -3.07
N LYS A 144 -3.64 -2.14 -1.92
CA LYS A 144 -3.37 -3.10 -0.85
C LYS A 144 -4.64 -3.82 -0.50
N THR A 145 -4.58 -5.13 -0.39
CA THR A 145 -5.71 -5.92 0.13
C THR A 145 -5.86 -5.68 1.64
N ALA A 146 -7.04 -5.96 2.19
CA ALA A 146 -7.25 -5.89 3.63
C ALA A 146 -6.24 -6.76 4.41
N LYS A 147 -5.86 -7.91 3.84
CA LYS A 147 -4.85 -8.82 4.41
C LYS A 147 -3.48 -8.17 4.47
N ASP A 148 -3.02 -7.55 3.36
CA ASP A 148 -1.72 -6.85 3.29
C ASP A 148 -1.66 -5.70 4.30
N GLN A 149 -2.77 -4.99 4.50
CA GLN A 149 -2.85 -3.89 5.47
C GLN A 149 -2.73 -4.42 6.91
N THR A 150 -3.39 -5.54 7.22
CA THR A 150 -3.34 -6.16 8.56
C THR A 150 -1.95 -6.73 8.86
N GLU A 151 -1.27 -7.31 7.87
CA GLU A 151 0.09 -7.86 8.05
C GLU A 151 1.15 -6.75 8.20
N GLN A 152 0.99 -5.61 7.53
CA GLN A 152 1.94 -4.48 7.62
C GLN A 152 1.72 -3.58 8.84
N ASN A 153 0.48 -3.47 9.28
CA ASN A 153 0.08 -2.75 10.48
C ASN A 153 -0.79 -3.69 11.32
N PRO A 154 -0.18 -4.61 12.07
CA PRO A 154 -0.96 -5.34 13.06
C PRO A 154 -1.58 -4.29 13.97
N ASN A 155 -2.91 -4.24 13.96
CA ASN A 155 -3.63 -3.37 14.88
C ASN A 155 -3.32 -3.86 16.29
N GLU A 156 -2.40 -3.21 16.97
CA GLU A 156 -2.26 -3.29 18.43
C GLU A 156 -3.36 -2.46 19.09
N SER A 157 -4.59 -2.64 18.58
CA SER A 157 -5.74 -1.96 19.15
C SER A 157 -6.11 -2.63 20.47
N PRO A 158 -6.33 -1.87 21.55
CA PRO A 158 -6.92 -2.42 22.78
C PRO A 158 -8.29 -3.05 22.57
N ASP A 159 -8.92 -2.79 21.39
CA ASP A 159 -10.24 -3.33 21.00
C ASP A 159 -10.21 -4.81 20.55
N HIS A 160 -9.06 -5.46 20.49
CA HIS A 160 -8.98 -6.89 20.16
C HIS A 160 -8.65 -7.75 21.36
N THR A 161 -9.32 -8.88 21.44
CA THR A 161 -9.00 -9.91 22.43
C THR A 161 -7.55 -10.35 22.26
N LYS A 162 -6.68 -10.03 23.20
CA LYS A 162 -5.28 -10.43 23.23
C LYS A 162 -5.08 -11.71 24.02
N ARG A 163 -3.96 -12.41 23.81
CA ARG A 163 -3.53 -13.54 24.62
C ARG A 163 -2.18 -13.20 25.25
N ARG A 164 -2.07 -13.39 26.57
CA ARG A 164 -0.83 -13.18 27.31
C ARG A 164 -0.57 -14.36 28.24
N THR A 165 0.69 -14.78 28.32
CA THR A 165 1.10 -15.80 29.25
C THR A 165 1.51 -15.14 30.58
N LEU A 166 0.92 -15.54 31.68
CA LEU A 166 1.24 -15.04 33.02
C LEU A 166 2.67 -15.46 33.40
N LYS A 167 3.51 -14.48 33.73
CA LYS A 167 4.88 -14.71 34.15
C LYS A 167 4.96 -14.87 35.69
N MET A 168 6.05 -15.42 36.17
CA MET A 168 6.29 -15.56 37.61
C MET A 168 6.35 -14.18 38.27
N GLY A 169 5.53 -13.94 39.29
CA GLY A 169 5.42 -12.68 40.02
C GLY A 169 4.43 -11.68 39.45
N GLU A 170 3.81 -11.93 38.27
CA GLU A 170 2.71 -11.10 37.76
C GLU A 170 1.39 -11.46 38.42
N THR A 171 0.51 -10.48 38.55
CA THR A 171 -0.86 -10.64 39.04
C THR A 171 -1.84 -10.17 37.98
N LEU A 172 -3.12 -10.61 38.01
CA LEU A 172 -4.15 -10.15 37.09
C LEU A 172 -4.35 -8.62 37.17
N ALA A 173 -4.18 -8.03 38.37
CA ALA A 173 -4.29 -6.57 38.53
C ALA A 173 -3.11 -5.81 37.87
N LEU A 174 -1.90 -6.40 37.91
CA LEU A 174 -0.75 -5.80 37.19
C LEU A 174 -0.95 -5.87 35.69
N ILE A 175 -1.44 -7.02 35.18
CA ILE A 175 -1.75 -7.18 33.76
C ILE A 175 -2.88 -6.22 33.33
N ALA A 176 -3.91 -6.04 34.15
CA ALA A 176 -4.99 -5.10 33.88
C ALA A 176 -4.48 -3.67 33.85
N HIS A 177 -3.58 -3.29 34.75
CA HIS A 177 -2.95 -1.97 34.72
C HIS A 177 -2.13 -1.73 33.43
N GLU A 178 -1.32 -2.71 33.03
CA GLU A 178 -0.48 -2.62 31.83
C GLU A 178 -1.31 -2.60 30.52
N GLU A 179 -2.46 -3.28 30.50
CA GLU A 179 -3.27 -3.45 29.29
C GLU A 179 -4.41 -2.44 29.15
N TYR A 180 -4.98 -2.02 30.31
CA TYR A 180 -6.18 -1.17 30.37
C TYR A 180 -5.96 0.14 31.12
N ASP A 181 -4.73 0.42 31.59
CA ASP A 181 -4.39 1.55 32.48
C ASP A 181 -5.20 1.59 33.79
N ASP A 182 -5.96 0.52 34.08
CA ASP A 182 -6.76 0.38 35.31
C ASP A 182 -6.57 -1.00 35.97
N PRO A 183 -5.94 -1.05 37.16
CA PRO A 183 -5.82 -2.30 37.91
C PRO A 183 -7.16 -2.94 38.31
N GLY A 184 -8.26 -2.14 38.38
CA GLY A 184 -9.61 -2.59 38.74
C GLY A 184 -10.24 -3.52 37.70
N GLU A 185 -9.80 -3.44 36.44
CA GLU A 185 -10.29 -4.28 35.33
C GLU A 185 -9.78 -5.75 35.39
N TRP A 186 -9.03 -6.13 36.43
CA TRP A 186 -8.62 -7.52 36.62
C TRP A 186 -9.79 -8.53 36.63
N ARG A 187 -11.00 -8.09 37.05
CA ARG A 187 -12.19 -8.92 37.06
C ARG A 187 -12.62 -9.33 35.67
N ARG A 188 -12.55 -8.41 34.71
CA ARG A 188 -12.83 -8.68 33.30
C ARG A 188 -11.92 -9.77 32.74
N ILE A 189 -10.63 -9.73 33.10
CA ILE A 189 -9.66 -10.79 32.74
C ILE A 189 -10.05 -12.11 33.41
N ALA A 190 -10.38 -12.10 34.69
CA ALA A 190 -10.76 -13.28 35.43
C ALA A 190 -12.01 -13.95 34.85
N ASP A 191 -13.06 -13.16 34.56
CA ASP A 191 -14.33 -13.63 33.99
C ASP A 191 -14.13 -14.26 32.61
N ALA A 192 -13.34 -13.60 31.73
CA ALA A 192 -13.05 -14.08 30.38
C ALA A 192 -12.25 -15.42 30.37
N ASN A 193 -11.57 -15.74 31.48
CA ASN A 193 -10.77 -16.96 31.62
C ASN A 193 -11.36 -17.98 32.58
N GLY A 194 -12.54 -17.72 33.14
CA GLY A 194 -13.20 -18.61 34.12
C GLY A 194 -12.43 -18.74 35.43
N ILE A 195 -11.67 -17.72 35.85
CA ILE A 195 -10.84 -17.71 37.06
C ILE A 195 -11.70 -17.22 38.24
N MET A 196 -11.98 -18.10 39.18
CA MET A 196 -12.75 -17.76 40.38
C MET A 196 -11.91 -17.11 41.46
N ASP A 197 -10.65 -17.59 41.65
CA ASP A 197 -9.70 -16.96 42.56
C ASP A 197 -8.47 -16.43 41.85
N PRO A 198 -8.33 -15.09 41.76
CA PRO A 198 -7.22 -14.44 41.04
C PRO A 198 -5.85 -14.69 41.71
N ARG A 199 -5.84 -15.25 42.95
CA ARG A 199 -4.61 -15.54 43.67
C ARG A 199 -4.05 -16.94 43.36
N ASP A 200 -4.86 -17.82 42.79
CA ASP A 200 -4.49 -19.22 42.49
C ASP A 200 -4.16 -19.44 41.00
N VAL A 201 -3.80 -18.37 40.27
CA VAL A 201 -3.42 -18.48 38.86
C VAL A 201 -1.93 -18.80 38.77
N LYS A 202 -1.59 -19.96 38.20
CA LYS A 202 -0.21 -20.42 38.08
C LYS A 202 0.56 -19.68 36.98
N PRO A 203 1.85 -19.35 37.22
CA PRO A 203 2.71 -18.88 36.12
C PRO A 203 2.74 -19.88 34.97
N GLY A 204 2.73 -19.37 33.73
CA GLY A 204 2.60 -20.17 32.53
C GLY A 204 1.16 -20.30 32.00
N THR A 205 0.15 -19.86 32.75
CA THR A 205 -1.24 -19.84 32.29
C THR A 205 -1.38 -18.83 31.17
N VAL A 206 -1.99 -19.26 30.04
CA VAL A 206 -2.34 -18.35 28.90
C VAL A 206 -3.66 -17.70 29.21
N LEU A 207 -3.65 -16.40 29.37
CA LEU A 207 -4.81 -15.57 29.66
C LEU A 207 -5.35 -14.93 28.37
N THR A 208 -6.66 -14.93 28.25
CA THR A 208 -7.40 -14.17 27.24
C THR A 208 -7.74 -12.80 27.83
N LEU A 209 -7.30 -11.74 27.19
CA LEU A 209 -7.53 -10.34 27.58
C LEU A 209 -8.62 -9.76 26.67
N PRO A 210 -9.87 -9.63 27.14
CA PRO A 210 -10.96 -9.08 26.33
C PRO A 210 -10.79 -7.56 26.12
N PRO A 211 -11.32 -6.98 25.03
CA PRO A 211 -11.25 -5.54 24.79
C PRO A 211 -12.08 -4.75 25.82
N ILE A 212 -11.75 -3.47 26.01
CA ILE A 212 -12.64 -2.50 26.69
C ILE A 212 -13.70 -2.08 25.68
N LEU A 213 -14.96 -2.38 25.96
CA LEU A 213 -16.11 -1.93 25.18
C LEU A 213 -16.60 -0.58 25.70
#